data_54131974285f8e0b9ac24701f2674876
#
_entry.id   54131974285f8e0b9ac24701f2674876
#
_cell.length_a   1.000
_cell.length_b   1.000
_cell.length_c   1.000
_cell.angle_alpha   90.00
_cell.angle_beta   90.00
_cell.angle_gamma   90.00
#
_symmetry.space_group_name_H-M   'P 1'
#
loop_
_entity.id
_entity.type
_entity.pdbx_description
1 polymer ?
#
loop_
_entity_poly.entity_id
_entity_poly.type
_entity_poly.pdbx_seq_one_letter_code
_entity_poly.pdbx_strand_id
1 'polypeptide(L)'
;MISIVGTWRLVRAEAFDANGKPQPAPYGGAPIGRVMFTSNGRMMAMTGDGRQEAHADQVREYNTYAGTYTFDGKRLITRVDSCSNPAYMGTEQVREVSHEGGLMVLQPPVRAYVGRPPEQRVLYWERISDVDG
;
A
#
# COMPACT_ATOMS: atom_id res chain seq x y z
N MET A 1 -11.36 7.79 16.90
CA MET A 1 -10.33 7.29 15.97
C MET A 1 -10.66 5.85 15.59
N ILE A 2 -10.67 5.56 14.29
CA ILE A 2 -10.97 4.20 13.82
C ILE A 2 -9.69 3.37 13.96
N SER A 3 -9.81 2.18 14.55
CA SER A 3 -8.67 1.27 14.67
C SER A 3 -8.31 0.70 13.31
N ILE A 4 -7.00 0.60 13.04
CA ILE A 4 -6.50 -0.08 11.83
C ILE A 4 -6.09 -1.52 12.12
N VAL A 5 -6.13 -1.96 13.38
CA VAL A 5 -5.77 -3.33 13.75
C VAL A 5 -6.66 -4.32 13.00
N GLY A 6 -6.05 -5.36 12.45
CA GLY A 6 -6.74 -6.38 11.69
C GLY A 6 -6.10 -6.62 10.33
N THR A 7 -6.84 -7.29 9.46
CA THR A 7 -6.38 -7.62 8.11
C THR A 7 -7.28 -6.94 7.08
N TRP A 8 -6.64 -6.39 6.04
CA TRP A 8 -7.32 -5.62 5.00
C TRP A 8 -6.94 -6.16 3.62
N ARG A 9 -7.86 -6.05 2.69
CA ARG A 9 -7.69 -6.46 1.30
C ARG A 9 -7.66 -5.23 0.40
N LEU A 10 -6.69 -5.16 -0.50
CA LEU A 10 -6.63 -4.08 -1.50
C LEU A 10 -7.74 -4.30 -2.52
N VAL A 11 -8.59 -3.29 -2.71
CA VAL A 11 -9.73 -3.37 -3.64
C VAL A 11 -9.58 -2.43 -4.83
N ARG A 12 -8.82 -1.35 -4.69
CA ARG A 12 -8.64 -0.38 -5.77
C ARG A 12 -7.33 0.39 -5.57
N ALA A 13 -6.67 0.71 -6.65
CA ALA A 13 -5.48 1.55 -6.65
C ALA A 13 -5.58 2.59 -7.76
N GLU A 14 -5.25 3.83 -7.44
CA GLU A 14 -5.26 4.95 -8.37
C GLU A 14 -3.90 5.63 -8.35
N ALA A 15 -3.57 6.34 -9.43
CA ALA A 15 -2.34 7.10 -9.50
C ALA A 15 -2.59 8.46 -10.17
N PHE A 16 -1.88 9.47 -9.69
CA PHE A 16 -1.97 10.85 -10.19
C PHE A 16 -0.56 11.42 -10.31
N ASP A 17 -0.33 12.26 -11.33
CA ASP A 17 0.94 12.95 -11.46
C ASP A 17 1.05 14.11 -10.45
N ALA A 18 2.17 14.84 -10.49
CA ALA A 18 2.42 15.95 -9.56
C ALA A 18 1.39 17.08 -9.69
N ASN A 19 0.65 17.16 -10.79
CA ASN A 19 -0.39 18.16 -11.03
C ASN A 19 -1.79 17.61 -10.72
N GLY A 20 -1.90 16.38 -10.19
CA GLY A 20 -3.17 15.76 -9.88
C GLY A 20 -3.87 15.13 -11.08
N LYS A 21 -3.18 15.00 -12.21
CA LYS A 21 -3.77 14.40 -13.41
C LYS A 21 -3.73 12.88 -13.31
N PRO A 22 -4.87 12.19 -13.59
CA PRO A 22 -4.89 10.72 -13.52
C PRO A 22 -3.85 10.08 -14.42
N GLN A 23 -3.21 9.04 -13.88
CA GLN A 23 -2.26 8.20 -14.58
C GLN A 23 -2.84 6.79 -14.73
N PRO A 24 -2.26 5.93 -15.58
CA PRO A 24 -2.72 4.55 -15.68
C PRO A 24 -2.73 3.87 -14.32
N ALA A 25 -3.76 3.04 -14.07
CA ALA A 25 -3.92 2.38 -12.77
C ALA A 25 -2.68 1.53 -12.45
N PRO A 26 -2.20 1.58 -11.20
CA PRO A 26 -1.11 0.70 -10.75
C PRO A 26 -1.48 -0.77 -10.83
N TYR A 27 -0.47 -1.62 -10.81
CA TYR A 27 -0.62 -3.08 -10.75
C TYR A 27 -1.40 -3.65 -11.94
N GLY A 28 -1.20 -3.06 -13.12
CA GLY A 28 -1.85 -3.52 -14.35
C GLY A 28 -3.35 -3.34 -14.37
N GLY A 29 -3.90 -2.52 -13.48
CA GLY A 29 -5.33 -2.34 -13.35
C GLY A 29 -6.04 -3.48 -12.64
N ALA A 30 -5.30 -4.46 -12.11
CA ALA A 30 -5.83 -5.62 -11.40
C ALA A 30 -5.07 -5.80 -10.07
N PRO A 31 -5.24 -4.86 -9.12
CA PRO A 31 -4.45 -4.90 -7.90
C PRO A 31 -4.84 -6.07 -7.00
N ILE A 32 -3.84 -6.71 -6.40
CA ILE A 32 -4.01 -7.63 -5.29
C ILE A 32 -3.19 -7.12 -4.12
N GLY A 33 -3.64 -7.40 -2.91
CA GLY A 33 -2.86 -7.00 -1.75
C GLY A 33 -3.52 -7.38 -0.43
N ARG A 34 -2.66 -7.46 0.57
CA ARG A 34 -3.06 -7.67 1.96
C ARG A 34 -2.20 -6.77 2.82
N VAL A 35 -2.80 -6.21 3.85
CA VAL A 35 -2.04 -5.54 4.90
C VAL A 35 -2.61 -6.00 6.23
N MET A 36 -1.73 -6.30 7.17
CA MET A 36 -2.08 -6.74 8.52
C MET A 36 -1.42 -5.82 9.53
N PHE A 37 -2.21 -5.39 10.51
CA PHE A 37 -1.71 -4.60 11.64
C PHE A 37 -2.08 -5.33 12.92
N THR A 38 -1.09 -5.62 13.76
CA THR A 38 -1.33 -6.25 15.06
C THR A 38 -1.47 -5.19 16.15
N SER A 39 -2.14 -5.54 17.24
CA SER A 39 -2.33 -4.61 18.36
C SER A 39 -1.03 -4.27 19.08
N ASN A 40 -0.01 -5.11 18.94
CA ASN A 40 1.29 -4.88 19.57
C ASN A 40 2.29 -4.13 18.68
N GLY A 41 1.81 -3.48 17.61
CA GLY A 41 2.63 -2.56 16.84
C GLY A 41 3.43 -3.16 15.70
N ARG A 42 3.02 -4.30 15.16
CA ARG A 42 3.67 -4.89 13.99
C ARG A 42 2.75 -4.86 12.78
N MET A 43 3.33 -4.80 11.59
CA MET A 43 2.55 -4.82 10.36
C MET A 43 3.31 -5.54 9.26
N MET A 44 2.55 -6.02 8.27
CA MET A 44 3.10 -6.59 7.05
C MET A 44 2.15 -6.26 5.90
N ALA A 45 2.72 -5.83 4.79
CA ALA A 45 1.95 -5.49 3.59
C ALA A 45 2.52 -6.19 2.37
N MET A 46 1.62 -6.62 1.48
CA MET A 46 2.01 -7.01 0.12
C MET A 46 1.02 -6.39 -0.85
N THR A 47 1.53 -5.90 -1.96
CA THR A 47 0.73 -5.42 -3.08
C THR A 47 1.33 -5.97 -4.36
N GLY A 48 0.49 -6.15 -5.37
CA GLY A 48 0.99 -6.69 -6.62
C GLY A 48 0.01 -6.60 -7.76
N ASP A 49 0.53 -6.93 -8.93
CA ASP A 49 -0.20 -7.03 -10.17
C ASP A 49 -0.88 -8.39 -10.23
N GLY A 50 -2.20 -8.40 -10.11
CA GLY A 50 -3.01 -9.61 -10.06
C GLY A 50 -3.52 -10.11 -11.40
N ARG A 51 -3.06 -9.55 -12.51
CA ARG A 51 -3.47 -10.05 -13.84
C ARG A 51 -3.09 -11.51 -13.96
N GLN A 52 -4.01 -12.33 -14.45
CA GLN A 52 -3.74 -13.75 -14.66
C GLN A 52 -2.75 -13.97 -15.78
N GLU A 53 -2.85 -13.16 -16.83
CA GLU A 53 -1.94 -13.21 -17.96
C GLU A 53 -1.33 -11.83 -18.19
N ALA A 54 -0.06 -11.81 -18.54
CA ALA A 54 0.64 -10.60 -18.95
C ALA A 54 1.57 -10.99 -20.09
N HIS A 55 1.75 -10.08 -21.05
CA HIS A 55 2.72 -10.30 -22.12
C HIS A 55 4.14 -10.44 -21.54
N ALA A 56 4.98 -11.20 -22.22
CA ALA A 56 6.33 -11.49 -21.73
C ALA A 56 7.19 -10.22 -21.56
N ASP A 57 6.86 -9.14 -22.27
CA ASP A 57 7.55 -7.86 -22.20
C ASP A 57 6.97 -6.92 -21.14
N GLN A 58 5.92 -7.33 -20.42
CA GLN A 58 5.32 -6.53 -19.37
C GLN A 58 5.88 -6.92 -18.01
N VAL A 59 6.33 -5.93 -17.26
CA VAL A 59 6.84 -6.13 -15.90
C VAL A 59 5.65 -6.17 -14.95
N ARG A 60 5.57 -7.24 -14.12
CA ARG A 60 4.63 -7.28 -13.01
C ARG A 60 5.23 -6.56 -11.82
N GLU A 61 4.46 -5.68 -11.25
CA GLU A 61 4.88 -4.95 -10.07
C GLU A 61 4.47 -5.71 -8.82
N TYR A 62 5.44 -5.97 -7.94
CA TYR A 62 5.20 -6.57 -6.62
C TYR A 62 5.94 -5.77 -5.59
N ASN A 63 5.33 -5.61 -4.43
CA ASN A 63 5.97 -4.91 -3.32
C ASN A 63 5.54 -5.57 -2.01
N THR A 64 6.53 -5.88 -1.17
CA THR A 64 6.27 -6.39 0.18
C THR A 64 7.16 -5.65 1.17
N TYR A 65 6.61 -5.36 2.34
CA TYR A 65 7.41 -4.84 3.44
C TYR A 65 6.73 -5.15 4.76
N ALA A 66 7.53 -5.17 5.81
CA ALA A 66 7.08 -5.46 7.15
C ALA A 66 7.92 -4.67 8.14
N GLY A 67 7.39 -4.49 9.34
CA GLY A 67 8.11 -3.81 10.40
C GLY A 67 7.23 -3.44 11.57
N THR A 68 7.72 -2.50 12.36
CA THR A 68 6.94 -1.90 13.44
C THR A 68 6.23 -0.66 12.92
N TYR A 69 5.07 -0.34 13.48
CA TYR A 69 4.34 0.84 13.05
C TYR A 69 3.85 1.67 14.22
N THR A 70 3.63 2.95 13.94
CA THR A 70 2.86 3.85 14.80
C THR A 70 1.76 4.48 13.97
N PHE A 71 0.63 4.78 14.60
CA PHE A 71 -0.53 5.39 13.94
C PHE A 71 -1.20 6.36 14.90
N ASP A 72 -1.33 7.61 14.48
CA ASP A 72 -1.90 8.67 15.30
C ASP A 72 -3.35 9.03 14.93
N GLY A 73 -3.98 8.23 14.06
CA GLY A 73 -5.31 8.48 13.53
C GLY A 73 -5.31 9.10 12.14
N LYS A 74 -4.19 9.64 11.70
CA LYS A 74 -4.04 10.27 10.38
C LYS A 74 -2.80 9.81 9.64
N ARG A 75 -1.70 9.60 10.38
CA ARG A 75 -0.43 9.23 9.77
C ARG A 75 0.03 7.89 10.30
N LEU A 76 0.31 7.00 9.37
CA LEU A 76 0.88 5.69 9.63
C LEU A 76 2.35 5.73 9.24
N ILE A 77 3.22 5.37 10.19
CA ILE A 77 4.65 5.32 9.94
C ILE A 77 5.12 3.91 10.24
N THR A 78 5.70 3.25 9.25
CA THR A 78 6.27 1.91 9.38
C THR A 78 7.78 1.99 9.32
N ARG A 79 8.45 1.49 10.34
CA ARG A 79 9.89 1.29 10.31
C ARG A 79 10.16 -0.10 9.74
N VAL A 80 10.74 -0.13 8.55
CA VAL A 80 10.86 -1.35 7.75
C VAL A 80 12.01 -2.23 8.28
N ASP A 81 11.70 -3.48 8.60
CA ASP A 81 12.71 -4.45 8.99
C ASP A 81 12.78 -5.65 8.04
N SER A 82 11.91 -5.71 7.04
CA SER A 82 11.97 -6.70 5.97
C SER A 82 11.21 -6.18 4.75
N CYS A 83 11.75 -6.34 3.56
CA CYS A 83 11.09 -5.84 2.35
C CYS A 83 11.65 -6.48 1.09
N SER A 84 10.86 -6.41 0.02
CA SER A 84 11.26 -6.94 -1.29
C SER A 84 12.29 -6.05 -2.00
N ASN A 85 12.30 -4.74 -1.69
CA ASN A 85 13.29 -3.82 -2.23
C ASN A 85 14.32 -3.47 -1.15
N PRO A 86 15.56 -3.99 -1.26
CA PRO A 86 16.56 -3.78 -0.21
C PRO A 86 16.87 -2.32 0.11
N ALA A 87 16.60 -1.40 -0.82
CA ALA A 87 16.85 0.02 -0.61
C ALA A 87 15.98 0.60 0.52
N TYR A 88 14.87 -0.05 0.85
CA TYR A 88 13.97 0.44 1.90
C TYR A 88 14.24 -0.15 3.28
N MET A 89 15.19 -1.08 3.40
CA MET A 89 15.54 -1.66 4.71
C MET A 89 15.99 -0.58 5.67
N GLY A 90 15.43 -0.59 6.88
CA GLY A 90 15.77 0.37 7.93
C GLY A 90 15.20 1.77 7.72
N THR A 91 14.42 1.99 6.67
CA THR A 91 13.80 3.29 6.41
C THR A 91 12.41 3.37 7.03
N GLU A 92 11.84 4.56 7.03
CA GLU A 92 10.46 4.78 7.42
C GLU A 92 9.59 4.96 6.19
N GLN A 93 8.46 4.24 6.16
CA GLN A 93 7.43 4.39 5.14
C GLN A 93 6.27 5.15 5.75
N VAL A 94 6.00 6.34 5.22
CA VAL A 94 4.95 7.22 5.74
C VAL A 94 3.72 7.13 4.82
N ARG A 95 2.54 6.98 5.43
CA ARG A 95 1.27 6.95 4.69
C ARG A 95 0.29 7.88 5.37
N GLU A 96 -0.37 8.72 4.59
CA GLU A 96 -1.54 9.45 5.08
C GLU A 96 -2.74 8.51 5.04
N VAL A 97 -3.51 8.48 6.11
CA VAL A 97 -4.63 7.55 6.28
C VAL A 97 -5.93 8.34 6.37
N SER A 98 -6.90 7.95 5.57
CA SER A 98 -8.26 8.47 5.65
C SER A 98 -9.24 7.33 5.45
N HIS A 99 -10.53 7.63 5.56
CA HIS A 99 -11.59 6.64 5.37
C HIS A 99 -12.62 7.21 4.41
N GLU A 100 -13.09 6.39 3.48
CA GLU A 100 -14.03 6.80 2.46
C GLU A 100 -14.95 5.62 2.14
N GLY A 101 -16.26 5.81 2.36
CA GLY A 101 -17.24 4.77 2.05
C GLY A 101 -16.99 3.44 2.74
N GLY A 102 -16.46 3.46 3.99
CA GLY A 102 -16.15 2.25 4.71
C GLY A 102 -14.79 1.65 4.38
N LEU A 103 -14.05 2.23 3.44
CA LEU A 103 -12.72 1.77 3.07
C LEU A 103 -11.65 2.58 3.79
N MET A 104 -10.54 1.95 4.12
CA MET A 104 -9.35 2.64 4.57
C MET A 104 -8.57 3.08 3.33
N VAL A 105 -8.13 4.34 3.29
CA VAL A 105 -7.40 4.90 2.17
C VAL A 105 -5.99 5.23 2.62
N LEU A 106 -4.99 4.63 1.97
CA LEU A 106 -3.58 4.88 2.25
C LEU A 106 -2.96 5.63 1.08
N GLN A 107 -2.26 6.73 1.40
CA GLN A 107 -1.57 7.54 0.40
C GLN A 107 -0.09 7.66 0.76
N PRO A 108 0.79 6.97 0.02
CA PRO A 108 2.23 7.22 0.13
C PRO A 108 2.57 8.59 -0.46
N PRO A 109 3.74 9.15 -0.11
CA PRO A 109 4.20 10.38 -0.77
C PRO A 109 4.46 10.14 -2.27
N VAL A 110 4.53 11.21 -3.02
CA VAL A 110 4.91 11.14 -4.44
C VAL A 110 6.28 10.48 -4.55
N ARG A 111 6.40 9.49 -5.43
CA ARG A 111 7.68 8.84 -5.70
C ARG A 111 7.68 8.14 -7.07
N ALA A 112 8.88 7.76 -7.53
CA ALA A 112 9.04 7.05 -8.78
C ALA A 112 8.77 5.57 -8.60
N TYR A 113 8.13 4.96 -9.58
CA TYR A 113 7.91 3.52 -9.68
C TYR A 113 8.51 3.02 -11.00
N VAL A 114 8.85 1.74 -11.06
CA VAL A 114 9.49 1.16 -12.23
C VAL A 114 8.64 1.39 -13.49
N GLY A 115 9.28 1.98 -14.52
CA GLY A 115 8.64 2.22 -15.81
C GLY A 115 7.59 3.33 -15.82
N ARG A 116 7.56 4.18 -14.79
CA ARG A 116 6.55 5.23 -14.67
C ARG A 116 7.19 6.53 -14.19
N PRO A 117 6.64 7.70 -14.59
CA PRO A 117 7.08 8.96 -14.00
C PRO A 117 6.67 9.02 -12.52
N PRO A 118 7.28 9.92 -11.72
CA PRO A 118 6.87 10.08 -10.33
C PRO A 118 5.37 10.33 -10.21
N GLU A 119 4.74 9.66 -9.25
CA GLU A 119 3.29 9.72 -9.09
C GLU A 119 2.88 9.61 -7.63
N GLN A 120 1.68 10.12 -7.34
CA GLN A 120 0.99 9.94 -6.07
C GLN A 120 0.02 8.78 -6.25
N ARG A 121 0.18 7.74 -5.45
CA ARG A 121 -0.77 6.62 -5.45
C ARG A 121 -1.78 6.78 -4.33
N VAL A 122 -2.98 6.22 -4.55
CA VAL A 122 -4.05 6.17 -3.57
C VAL A 122 -4.54 4.73 -3.55
N LEU A 123 -4.41 4.07 -2.40
CA LEU A 123 -4.76 2.66 -2.26
C LEU A 123 -5.95 2.52 -1.32
N TYR A 124 -6.97 1.80 -1.77
CA TYR A 124 -8.24 1.61 -1.06
C TYR A 124 -8.32 0.18 -0.54
N TRP A 125 -8.58 0.03 0.77
CA TRP A 125 -8.53 -1.24 1.47
C TRP A 125 -9.84 -1.53 2.18
N GLU A 126 -10.31 -2.78 2.04
CA GLU A 126 -11.50 -3.29 2.72
C GLU A 126 -11.07 -4.18 3.89
N ARG A 127 -11.66 -3.97 5.06
CA ARG A 127 -11.37 -4.82 6.21
C ARG A 127 -11.98 -6.20 5.98
N ILE A 128 -11.16 -7.25 6.14
CA ILE A 128 -11.62 -8.63 6.03
C ILE A 128 -11.52 -9.40 7.36
N SER A 129 -10.80 -8.86 8.33
CA SER A 129 -10.73 -9.42 9.68
C SER A 129 -10.37 -8.30 10.64
N ASP A 130 -11.07 -8.20 11.76
CA ASP A 130 -10.85 -7.17 12.76
C ASP A 130 -10.13 -7.68 14.00
N VAL A 131 -9.62 -8.91 13.96
CA VAL A 131 -8.79 -9.48 15.01
C VAL A 131 -7.39 -9.73 14.50
N ASP A 132 -6.41 -9.65 15.40
CA ASP A 132 -5.00 -9.76 15.07
C ASP A 132 -4.39 -11.10 15.52
N GLY A 133 -5.21 -12.04 15.72
CA GLY A 133 -4.77 -13.36 16.17
C GLY A 133 -5.12 -14.46 15.22
#